data_488b9877b30dca60a9dc8207763f649f
#
_entry.id   488b9877b30dca60a9dc8207763f649f
#
_cell.length_a   1.000
_cell.length_b   1.000
_cell.length_c   1.000
_cell.angle_alpha   90.00
_cell.angle_beta   90.00
_cell.angle_gamma   90.00
#
_symmetry.space_group_name_H-M   'P 1'
#
loop_
_entity.id
_entity.type
_entity.pdbx_description
1 polymer ?
#
loop_
_entity_poly.entity_id
_entity_poly.type
_entity_poly.pdbx_seq_one_letter_code
_entity_poly.pdbx_strand_id
1 'polypeptide(L)'
;MEQTFTAPAPTGKKILCIEDEHFISELYVRALTRAGYDVTVEVDGRRALQLAKTNQFDIILLDLMIPSITGIEVLRHLRNKAETPKLHAKIIITTNLEQREEIRGDIEKQADGYLVKAEITPRELVEFLGTIR
;
A
#
# COMPACT_ATOMS: atom_id res chain seq x y z
N MET A 1 -10.48 11.94 -33.56
CA MET A 1 -11.51 12.08 -32.54
C MET A 1 -10.86 12.46 -31.24
N GLU A 2 -11.29 13.52 -30.68
CA GLU A 2 -10.78 13.93 -29.40
C GLU A 2 -11.43 13.12 -28.28
N GLN A 3 -10.62 12.46 -27.51
CA GLN A 3 -11.13 11.81 -26.31
C GLN A 3 -11.29 12.85 -25.22
N THR A 4 -12.51 13.09 -24.85
CA THR A 4 -12.76 13.86 -23.65
C THR A 4 -12.38 13.02 -22.45
N PHE A 5 -11.27 13.38 -21.82
CA PHE A 5 -10.89 12.72 -20.59
C PHE A 5 -11.78 13.23 -19.47
N THR A 6 -12.64 12.36 -18.98
CA THR A 6 -13.41 12.65 -17.78
C THR A 6 -12.69 11.98 -16.62
N ALA A 7 -12.20 12.78 -15.68
CA ALA A 7 -11.62 12.23 -14.48
C ALA A 7 -12.65 11.36 -13.75
N PRO A 8 -12.29 10.17 -13.27
CA PRO A 8 -13.20 9.38 -12.46
C PRO A 8 -13.61 10.19 -11.23
N ALA A 9 -14.83 9.97 -10.77
CA ALA A 9 -15.29 10.57 -9.53
C ALA A 9 -14.33 10.18 -8.40
N PRO A 10 -13.98 11.09 -7.48
CA PRO A 10 -13.14 10.74 -6.34
C PRO A 10 -13.72 9.54 -5.61
N THR A 11 -12.88 8.56 -5.28
CA THR A 11 -13.31 7.39 -4.52
C THR A 11 -13.56 7.74 -3.06
N GLY A 12 -13.00 8.87 -2.59
CA GLY A 12 -12.99 9.24 -1.18
C GLY A 12 -12.06 8.39 -0.32
N LYS A 13 -11.43 7.40 -0.91
CA LYS A 13 -10.53 6.51 -0.18
C LYS A 13 -9.14 7.09 -0.06
N LYS A 14 -8.56 6.90 1.11
CA LYS A 14 -7.22 7.36 1.45
C LYS A 14 -6.25 6.20 1.46
N ILE A 15 -5.12 6.39 0.79
CA ILE A 15 -4.05 5.40 0.69
C ILE A 15 -2.80 5.93 1.37
N LEU A 16 -2.22 5.12 2.25
CA LEU A 16 -0.87 5.35 2.75
C LEU A 16 0.08 4.47 1.94
N CYS A 17 0.95 5.11 1.17
CA CYS A 17 1.95 4.42 0.36
C CYS A 17 3.29 4.48 1.08
N ILE A 18 3.73 3.34 1.61
CA ILE A 18 4.99 3.21 2.34
C ILE A 18 6.02 2.66 1.39
N GLU A 19 6.84 3.55 0.85
CA GLU A 19 7.77 3.27 -0.23
C GLU A 19 8.93 4.26 -0.19
N ASP A 20 10.17 3.79 -0.14
CA ASP A 20 11.34 4.66 -0.09
C ASP A 20 11.96 4.95 -1.47
N GLU A 21 11.60 4.21 -2.50
CA GLU A 21 12.04 4.49 -3.86
C GLU A 21 11.17 5.56 -4.51
N HIS A 22 11.71 6.78 -4.63
CA HIS A 22 10.96 7.92 -5.16
C HIS A 22 10.38 7.70 -6.56
N PHE A 23 11.12 7.04 -7.43
CA PHE A 23 10.65 6.76 -8.78
C PHE A 23 9.38 5.90 -8.76
N ILE A 24 9.37 4.88 -7.92
CA ILE A 24 8.22 3.98 -7.77
C ILE A 24 7.04 4.73 -7.14
N SER A 25 7.28 5.44 -6.04
CA SER A 25 6.20 6.15 -5.35
C SER A 25 5.57 7.22 -6.24
N GLU A 26 6.35 7.92 -7.05
CA GLU A 26 5.81 8.89 -8.00
C GLU A 26 4.88 8.26 -9.04
N LEU A 27 5.29 7.11 -9.57
CA LEU A 27 4.44 6.38 -10.52
C LEU A 27 3.12 5.97 -9.88
N TYR A 28 3.18 5.45 -8.67
CA TYR A 28 1.99 5.02 -7.94
C TYR A 28 1.09 6.20 -7.60
N VAL A 29 1.67 7.29 -7.09
CA VAL A 29 0.90 8.50 -6.77
C VAL A 29 0.16 9.02 -7.99
N ARG A 30 0.82 9.10 -9.14
CA ARG A 30 0.18 9.55 -10.37
C ARG A 30 -1.00 8.69 -10.77
N ALA A 31 -0.79 7.38 -10.79
CA ALA A 31 -1.84 6.45 -11.21
C ALA A 31 -3.01 6.44 -10.23
N LEU A 32 -2.71 6.41 -8.94
CA LEU A 32 -3.73 6.35 -7.89
C LEU A 32 -4.52 7.66 -7.77
N THR A 33 -3.82 8.79 -7.84
CA THR A 33 -4.48 10.11 -7.82
C THR A 33 -5.41 10.27 -9.02
N ARG A 34 -4.95 9.82 -10.17
CA ARG A 34 -5.77 9.84 -11.40
C ARG A 34 -7.02 8.98 -11.26
N ALA A 35 -6.93 7.90 -10.50
CA ALA A 35 -8.06 7.01 -10.24
C ALA A 35 -8.99 7.51 -9.12
N GLY A 36 -8.69 8.67 -8.51
CA GLY A 36 -9.54 9.30 -7.52
C GLY A 36 -9.19 9.03 -6.06
N TYR A 37 -8.03 8.43 -5.80
CA TYR A 37 -7.56 8.20 -4.43
C TYR A 37 -6.82 9.40 -3.88
N ASP A 38 -6.86 9.56 -2.58
CA ASP A 38 -6.05 10.53 -1.84
C ASP A 38 -4.84 9.78 -1.27
N VAL A 39 -3.65 10.09 -1.77
CA VAL A 39 -2.44 9.31 -1.49
C VAL A 39 -1.47 10.11 -0.63
N THR A 40 -1.04 9.52 0.47
CA THR A 40 0.05 10.02 1.30
C THR A 40 1.23 9.06 1.16
N VAL A 41 2.41 9.59 0.91
CA VAL A 41 3.64 8.78 0.81
C VAL A 41 4.45 8.96 2.08
N GLU A 42 4.96 7.87 2.62
CA GLU A 42 5.90 7.87 3.72
C GLU A 42 7.06 6.94 3.40
N VAL A 43 8.28 7.41 3.64
CA VAL A 43 9.50 6.66 3.32
C VAL A 43 10.10 5.93 4.52
N ASP A 44 9.76 6.36 5.72
CA ASP A 44 10.32 5.83 6.96
C ASP A 44 9.33 4.91 7.67
N GLY A 45 9.80 3.71 8.04
CA GLY A 45 8.93 2.69 8.64
C GLY A 45 8.31 3.09 9.97
N ARG A 46 9.05 3.79 10.82
CA ARG A 46 8.51 4.22 12.13
C ARG A 46 7.45 5.30 11.97
N ARG A 47 7.68 6.26 11.11
CA ARG A 47 6.69 7.30 10.81
C ARG A 47 5.46 6.71 10.14
N ALA A 48 5.69 5.77 9.22
CA ALA A 48 4.61 5.06 8.56
C ALA A 48 3.73 4.33 9.55
N LEU A 49 4.33 3.66 10.53
CA LEU A 49 3.59 2.98 11.57
C LEU A 49 2.73 3.95 12.38
N GLN A 50 3.29 5.11 12.76
CA GLN A 50 2.54 6.15 13.47
C GLN A 50 1.37 6.67 12.65
N LEU A 51 1.59 6.92 11.36
CA LEU A 51 0.53 7.36 10.47
C LEU A 51 -0.57 6.30 10.33
N ALA A 52 -0.18 5.05 10.15
CA ALA A 52 -1.14 3.94 10.03
C ALA A 52 -2.00 3.79 11.28
N LYS A 53 -1.41 4.02 12.46
CA LYS A 53 -2.13 3.93 13.73
C LYS A 53 -3.20 5.01 13.92
N THR A 54 -3.15 6.09 13.14
CA THR A 54 -4.22 7.10 13.17
C THR A 54 -5.55 6.58 12.64
N ASN A 55 -5.52 5.44 11.96
CA ASN A 55 -6.68 4.80 11.35
C ASN A 55 -7.43 5.70 10.35
N GLN A 56 -6.70 6.59 9.69
CA GLN A 56 -7.26 7.51 8.69
C GLN A 56 -7.22 6.96 7.27
N PHE A 57 -6.56 5.83 7.07
CA PHE A 57 -6.35 5.27 5.74
C PHE A 57 -7.24 4.06 5.52
N ASP A 58 -7.71 3.93 4.28
CA ASP A 58 -8.53 2.79 3.86
C ASP A 58 -7.66 1.65 3.32
N ILE A 59 -6.53 2.02 2.72
CA ILE A 59 -5.59 1.09 2.13
C ILE A 59 -4.17 1.50 2.53
N ILE A 60 -3.35 0.51 2.88
CA ILE A 60 -1.92 0.70 3.14
C ILE A 60 -1.15 -0.14 2.14
N LEU A 61 -0.36 0.52 1.30
CA LEU A 61 0.60 -0.14 0.43
C LEU A 61 1.91 -0.19 1.19
N LEU A 62 2.44 -1.37 1.44
CA LEU A 62 3.58 -1.56 2.33
C LEU A 62 4.71 -2.30 1.62
N ASP A 63 5.81 -1.60 1.38
CA ASP A 63 7.05 -2.22 0.93
C ASP A 63 7.73 -2.92 2.11
N LEU A 64 8.28 -4.10 1.87
CA LEU A 64 9.00 -4.85 2.89
C LEU A 64 10.39 -4.28 3.17
N MET A 65 10.98 -3.60 2.20
CA MET A 65 12.35 -3.06 2.29
C MET A 65 12.33 -1.55 2.46
N ILE A 66 12.10 -1.11 3.68
CA ILE A 66 12.07 0.31 4.03
C ILE A 66 13.02 0.59 5.20
N PRO A 67 13.51 1.85 5.35
CA PRO A 67 14.43 2.18 6.44
C PRO A 67 13.74 2.29 7.79
N SER A 68 14.52 2.29 8.83
CA SER A 68 14.26 2.35 10.27
C SER A 68 13.71 1.06 10.84
N ILE A 69 12.51 0.66 10.51
CA ILE A 69 11.99 -0.68 10.80
C ILE A 69 11.51 -1.31 9.49
N THR A 70 11.60 -2.62 9.40
CA THR A 70 11.22 -3.32 8.17
C THR A 70 9.71 -3.31 7.95
N GLY A 71 9.31 -3.50 6.70
CA GLY A 71 7.88 -3.64 6.38
C GLY A 71 7.23 -4.82 7.09
N ILE A 72 7.99 -5.91 7.32
CA ILE A 72 7.48 -7.06 8.08
C ILE A 72 7.17 -6.65 9.52
N GLU A 73 8.05 -5.85 10.13
CA GLU A 73 7.80 -5.36 11.48
C GLU A 73 6.59 -4.42 11.54
N VAL A 74 6.46 -3.54 10.55
CA VAL A 74 5.28 -2.69 10.44
C VAL A 74 4.01 -3.54 10.35
N LEU A 75 4.03 -4.56 9.52
CA LEU A 75 2.89 -5.47 9.35
C LEU A 75 2.53 -6.16 10.68
N ARG A 76 3.52 -6.64 11.41
CA ARG A 76 3.30 -7.28 12.72
C ARG A 76 2.64 -6.35 13.70
N HIS A 77 3.12 -5.10 13.79
CA HIS A 77 2.52 -4.09 14.66
C HIS A 77 1.08 -3.80 14.26
N LEU A 78 0.81 -3.68 12.97
CA LEU A 78 -0.54 -3.39 12.48
C LEU A 78 -1.52 -4.55 12.67
N ARG A 79 -1.01 -5.77 12.77
CA ARG A 79 -1.84 -6.96 13.05
C ARG A 79 -1.92 -7.30 14.53
N ASN A 80 -1.21 -6.57 15.38
CA ASN A 80 -1.32 -6.72 16.82
C ASN A 80 -2.57 -5.99 17.33
N LYS A 81 -3.60 -6.73 17.66
CA LYS A 81 -4.88 -6.17 18.07
C LYS A 81 -4.81 -5.35 19.36
N ALA A 82 -3.80 -5.59 20.19
CA ALA A 82 -3.60 -4.79 21.39
C ALA A 82 -3.11 -3.37 21.03
N GLU A 83 -2.31 -3.23 19.96
CA GLU A 83 -1.81 -1.94 19.50
C GLU A 83 -2.79 -1.21 18.61
N THR A 84 -3.47 -1.93 17.72
CA THR A 84 -4.37 -1.36 16.71
C THR A 84 -5.73 -2.04 16.70
N PRO A 85 -6.48 -1.95 17.80
CA PRO A 85 -7.74 -2.71 17.91
C PRO A 85 -8.82 -2.29 16.92
N LYS A 86 -8.72 -1.08 16.37
CA LYS A 86 -9.72 -0.52 15.46
C LYS A 86 -9.21 -0.35 14.03
N LEU A 87 -8.06 -0.90 13.70
CA LEU A 87 -7.51 -0.74 12.35
C LEU A 87 -8.43 -1.39 11.33
N HIS A 88 -8.92 -0.58 10.40
CA HIS A 88 -9.79 -1.06 9.32
C HIS A 88 -9.11 -1.12 7.95
N ALA A 89 -7.93 -0.53 7.81
CA ALA A 89 -7.24 -0.47 6.53
C ALA A 89 -6.92 -1.86 5.97
N LYS A 90 -7.06 -1.99 4.67
CA LYS A 90 -6.56 -3.17 3.95
C LYS A 90 -5.07 -2.98 3.72
N ILE A 91 -4.28 -3.99 4.02
CA ILE A 91 -2.82 -3.95 3.89
C ILE A 91 -2.41 -4.77 2.69
N ILE A 92 -1.81 -4.10 1.72
CA ILE A 92 -1.31 -4.71 0.49
C ILE A 92 0.21 -4.61 0.49
N ILE A 93 0.87 -5.75 0.48
CA ILE A 93 2.32 -5.79 0.39
C ILE A 93 2.73 -5.52 -1.06
N THR A 94 3.69 -4.61 -1.23
CA THR A 94 4.33 -4.38 -2.52
C THR A 94 5.83 -4.55 -2.34
N THR A 95 6.43 -5.47 -3.04
CA THR A 95 7.85 -5.78 -2.87
C THR A 95 8.53 -6.09 -4.19
N ASN A 96 9.83 -5.77 -4.29
CA ASN A 96 10.66 -6.18 -5.42
C ASN A 96 11.17 -7.61 -5.26
N LEU A 97 11.18 -8.10 -4.03
CA LEU A 97 11.80 -9.39 -3.71
C LEU A 97 10.75 -10.48 -3.65
N GLU A 98 11.01 -11.55 -4.39
CA GLU A 98 10.31 -12.80 -4.14
C GLU A 98 10.87 -13.38 -2.84
N GLN A 99 10.01 -13.47 -1.86
CA GLN A 99 10.39 -14.12 -0.62
C GLN A 99 10.39 -15.63 -0.80
N ARG A 100 11.16 -16.33 0.04
CA ARG A 100 11.03 -17.78 0.13
C ARG A 100 9.57 -18.12 0.36
N GLU A 101 9.13 -19.21 -0.24
CA GLU A 101 7.73 -19.62 -0.19
C GLU A 101 7.16 -19.65 1.23
N GLU A 102 7.92 -20.12 2.19
CA GLU A 102 7.52 -20.18 3.60
C GLU A 102 7.31 -18.80 4.20
N ILE A 103 8.24 -17.87 3.95
CA ILE A 103 8.15 -16.49 4.45
C ILE A 103 7.01 -15.76 3.75
N ARG A 104 6.89 -15.94 2.46
CA ARG A 104 5.82 -15.35 1.67
C ARG A 104 4.45 -15.80 2.15
N GLY A 105 4.30 -17.10 2.40
CA GLY A 105 3.05 -17.64 2.91
C GLY A 105 2.65 -17.05 4.25
N ASP A 106 3.62 -16.83 5.12
CA ASP A 106 3.39 -16.23 6.43
C ASP A 106 2.96 -14.76 6.31
N ILE A 107 3.60 -14.02 5.41
CA ILE A 107 3.25 -12.62 5.13
C ILE A 107 1.85 -12.54 4.51
N GLU A 108 1.56 -13.39 3.54
CA GLU A 108 0.26 -13.41 2.86
C GLU A 108 -0.90 -13.69 3.82
N LYS A 109 -0.68 -14.48 4.85
CA LYS A 109 -1.69 -14.74 5.88
C LYS A 109 -2.03 -13.50 6.69
N GLN A 110 -1.08 -12.58 6.83
CA GLN A 110 -1.26 -11.38 7.62
C GLN A 110 -1.70 -10.18 6.79
N ALA A 111 -1.44 -10.20 5.48
CA ALA A 111 -1.80 -9.13 4.56
C ALA A 111 -3.10 -9.44 3.82
N ASP A 112 -3.73 -8.41 3.30
CA ASP A 112 -4.92 -8.55 2.46
C ASP A 112 -4.56 -8.77 0.98
N GLY A 113 -3.32 -8.48 0.60
CA GLY A 113 -2.80 -8.72 -0.73
C GLY A 113 -1.29 -8.68 -0.75
N TYR A 114 -0.70 -9.28 -1.78
CA TYR A 114 0.75 -9.36 -1.97
C TYR A 114 1.06 -9.19 -3.45
N LEU A 115 1.81 -8.15 -3.77
CA LEU A 115 2.16 -7.83 -5.15
C LEU A 115 3.68 -7.73 -5.30
N VAL A 116 4.21 -8.32 -6.36
CA VAL A 116 5.63 -8.18 -6.72
C VAL A 116 5.73 -7.03 -7.70
N LYS A 117 6.46 -5.97 -7.35
CA LYS A 117 6.52 -4.73 -8.13
C LYS A 117 6.96 -4.94 -9.58
N ALA A 118 7.92 -5.84 -9.79
CA ALA A 118 8.42 -6.14 -11.13
C ALA A 118 7.39 -6.83 -12.02
N GLU A 119 6.34 -7.38 -11.46
CA GLU A 119 5.31 -8.14 -12.18
C GLU A 119 4.06 -7.33 -12.47
N ILE A 120 3.95 -6.12 -11.93
CA ILE A 120 2.77 -5.29 -12.12
C ILE A 120 3.12 -3.90 -12.61
N THR A 121 2.23 -3.33 -13.42
CA THR A 121 2.30 -1.93 -13.81
C THR A 121 1.49 -1.08 -12.81
N PRO A 122 1.72 0.25 -12.76
CA PRO A 122 0.87 1.13 -11.96
C PRO A 122 -0.62 1.01 -12.29
N ARG A 123 -0.95 0.80 -13.57
CA ARG A 123 -2.33 0.59 -14.02
C ARG A 123 -2.92 -0.69 -13.42
N GLU A 124 -2.15 -1.78 -13.42
CA GLU A 124 -2.58 -3.05 -12.83
C GLU A 124 -2.76 -2.91 -11.32
N LEU A 125 -1.92 -2.12 -10.66
CA LEU A 125 -2.11 -1.80 -9.24
C LEU A 125 -3.45 -1.13 -9.00
N VAL A 126 -3.80 -0.12 -9.81
CA VAL A 126 -5.09 0.56 -9.71
C VAL A 126 -6.24 -0.43 -9.90
N GLU A 127 -6.15 -1.29 -10.90
CA GLU A 127 -7.17 -2.31 -11.18
C GLU A 127 -7.33 -3.26 -9.99
N PHE A 128 -6.21 -3.70 -9.42
CA PHE A 128 -6.23 -4.58 -8.26
C PHE A 128 -6.90 -3.91 -7.05
N LEU A 129 -6.54 -2.66 -6.75
CA LEU A 129 -7.11 -1.94 -5.63
C LEU A 129 -8.61 -1.68 -5.82
N GLY A 130 -9.05 -1.56 -7.05
CA GLY A 130 -10.48 -1.44 -7.37
C GLY A 130 -11.31 -2.68 -7.00
N THR A 131 -10.67 -3.83 -6.83
CA THR A 131 -11.34 -5.06 -6.42
C THR A 131 -11.46 -5.22 -4.91
N ILE A 132 -10.78 -4.39 -4.15
CA ILE A 132 -10.75 -4.47 -2.68
C ILE A 132 -11.99 -3.83 -2.08
N ARG A 133 -12.59 -4.53 -1.16
CA ARG A 133 -13.85 -4.12 -0.54
C ARG A 133 -13.68 -3.81 0.93
#